data_67ca10ab470d4d024e75de7e837a9027
#
_entry.id   67ca10ab470d4d024e75de7e837a9027
#
_cell.length_a   1.000
_cell.length_b   1.000
_cell.length_c   1.000
_cell.angle_alpha   90.00
_cell.angle_beta   90.00
_cell.angle_gamma   90.00
#
_symmetry.space_group_name_H-M   'P 1'
#
loop_
_entity.id
_entity.type
_entity.pdbx_description
1 polymer ?
#
loop_
_entity_poly.entity_id
_entity_poly.type
_entity_poly.pdbx_seq_one_letter_code
_entity_poly.pdbx_strand_id
1 'polypeptide(L)' 'MNNHYSMCIEWSEEDDAYVVSFPEFPGAHTHGATQVEAVKNGQEVVALLIESYAQEGRPLPQPAQYR' A
#
# COMPACT_ATOMS: atom_id res chain seq x y z
N MET A 1 14.78 3.09 5.03
CA MET A 1 14.09 4.31 4.58
C MET A 1 12.73 4.42 5.25
N ASN A 2 12.47 5.59 5.83
CA ASN A 2 11.16 5.82 6.42
C ASN A 2 10.18 6.27 5.36
N ASN A 3 9.12 5.53 5.19
CA ASN A 3 8.01 6.03 4.43
C ASN A 3 6.80 6.10 5.35
N HIS A 4 6.06 7.18 5.24
CA HIS A 4 4.92 7.44 6.10
C HIS A 4 3.59 7.24 5.36
N TYR A 5 3.63 6.48 4.29
CA TYR A 5 2.42 6.20 3.50
C TYR A 5 1.48 5.28 4.26
N SER A 6 0.21 5.46 3.99
CA SER A 6 -0.86 4.76 4.71
C SER A 6 -1.24 3.47 4.02
N MET A 7 -1.75 2.53 4.81
CA MET A 7 -2.37 1.32 4.28
C MET A 7 -3.72 1.16 4.93
N CYS A 8 -4.72 0.79 4.13
CA CYS A 8 -6.04 0.43 4.62
C CYS A 8 -6.23 -1.06 4.39
N ILE A 9 -6.49 -1.81 5.46
CA ILE A 9 -6.59 -3.28 5.40
C ILE A 9 -7.99 -3.67 5.79
N GLU A 10 -8.70 -4.37 4.89
CA GLU A 10 -10.07 -4.77 5.12
C GLU A 10 -10.27 -6.21 4.67
N TRP A 11 -11.13 -6.92 5.40
CA TRP A 11 -11.50 -8.27 5.01
C TRP A 11 -12.45 -8.23 3.81
N SER A 12 -12.18 -9.07 2.82
CA SER A 12 -13.03 -9.23 1.65
C SER A 12 -13.63 -10.63 1.63
N GLU A 13 -14.94 -10.73 1.82
CA GLU A 13 -15.65 -12.00 1.73
C GLU A 13 -15.55 -12.59 0.32
N GLU A 14 -15.64 -11.72 -0.67
CA GLU A 14 -15.59 -12.11 -2.08
C GLU A 14 -14.26 -12.76 -2.44
N ASP A 15 -13.17 -12.18 -1.94
CA ASP A 15 -11.82 -12.64 -2.25
C ASP A 15 -11.30 -13.65 -1.23
N ASP A 16 -12.03 -13.83 -0.14
CA ASP A 16 -11.61 -14.69 0.99
C ASP A 16 -10.19 -14.33 1.45
N ALA A 17 -9.95 -13.04 1.58
CA ALA A 17 -8.63 -12.52 1.92
C ALA A 17 -8.75 -11.10 2.50
N TYR A 18 -7.68 -10.65 3.15
CA TYR A 18 -7.54 -9.25 3.51
C TYR A 18 -7.03 -8.48 2.32
N VAL A 19 -7.71 -7.39 1.97
CA VAL A 19 -7.33 -6.53 0.86
C VAL A 19 -6.69 -5.26 1.42
N VAL A 20 -5.57 -4.88 0.82
CA VAL A 20 -4.83 -3.69 1.21
C VAL A 20 -4.97 -2.65 0.10
N SER A 21 -5.36 -1.45 0.48
CA SER A 21 -5.40 -0.31 -0.44
C SER A 21 -4.50 0.80 0.09
N PHE A 22 -4.15 1.72 -0.78
CA PHE A 22 -3.18 2.78 -0.45
C PHE A 22 -3.81 4.12 -0.80
N PRO A 23 -4.26 4.88 0.21
CA PRO A 23 -4.93 6.17 -0.06
C PRO A 23 -4.11 7.13 -0.92
N GLU A 24 -2.78 7.13 -0.77
CA GLU A 24 -1.92 8.02 -1.53
C GLU A 24 -1.64 7.53 -2.96
N PHE A 25 -1.94 6.26 -3.24
CA PHE A 25 -1.70 5.66 -4.56
C PHE A 25 -2.99 5.03 -5.07
N PRO A 26 -3.94 5.85 -5.56
CA PRO A 26 -5.23 5.33 -6.01
C PRO A 26 -5.05 4.26 -7.09
N GLY A 27 -5.80 3.19 -6.96
CA GLY A 27 -5.73 2.07 -7.88
C GLY A 27 -4.73 0.99 -7.51
N ALA A 28 -3.79 1.28 -6.60
CA ALA A 28 -2.86 0.28 -6.12
C ALA A 28 -3.51 -0.55 -5.01
N HIS A 29 -3.32 -1.85 -5.03
CA HIS A 29 -3.84 -2.72 -3.97
C HIS A 29 -3.08 -4.05 -3.98
N THR A 30 -3.17 -4.75 -2.86
CA THR A 30 -2.65 -6.10 -2.74
C THR A 30 -3.52 -6.84 -1.72
N HIS A 31 -3.14 -8.05 -1.37
CA HIS A 31 -3.95 -8.84 -0.45
C HIS A 31 -3.07 -9.83 0.30
N GLY A 32 -3.63 -10.46 1.31
CA GLY A 32 -2.97 -11.51 2.05
C GLY A 32 -4.00 -12.38 2.78
N ALA A 33 -3.63 -13.60 3.07
CA ALA A 33 -4.52 -14.55 3.76
C ALA A 33 -4.73 -14.16 5.23
N THR A 34 -3.75 -13.48 5.82
CA THR A 34 -3.82 -12.99 7.21
C THR A 34 -3.49 -11.50 7.22
N GLN A 35 -3.80 -10.82 8.34
CA GLN A 35 -3.45 -9.42 8.48
C GLN A 35 -1.95 -9.21 8.41
N VAL A 36 -1.17 -10.08 9.03
CA VAL A 36 0.30 -9.98 9.01
C VAL A 36 0.83 -10.11 7.60
N GLU A 37 0.33 -11.09 6.85
CA GLU A 37 0.73 -11.28 5.46
C GLU A 37 0.32 -10.07 4.60
N ALA A 38 -0.88 -9.55 4.83
CA ALA A 38 -1.36 -8.38 4.09
C ALA A 38 -0.46 -7.16 4.33
N VAL A 39 -0.04 -6.92 5.58
CA VAL A 39 0.88 -5.84 5.90
C VAL A 39 2.21 -6.01 5.20
N LYS A 40 2.76 -7.22 5.25
CA LYS A 40 4.04 -7.52 4.60
C LYS A 40 3.96 -7.27 3.10
N ASN A 41 2.91 -7.77 2.46
CA ASN A 41 2.71 -7.58 1.03
C ASN A 41 2.50 -6.10 0.70
N GLY A 42 1.77 -5.38 1.56
CA GLY A 42 1.56 -3.96 1.39
C GLY A 42 2.85 -3.16 1.45
N GLN A 43 3.74 -3.49 2.37
CA GLN A 43 5.03 -2.83 2.49
C GLN A 43 5.88 -3.04 1.22
N GLU A 44 5.83 -4.24 0.66
CA GLU A 44 6.54 -4.55 -0.59
C GLU A 44 5.99 -3.73 -1.76
N VAL A 45 4.67 -3.59 -1.83
CA VAL A 45 4.03 -2.79 -2.89
C VAL A 45 4.41 -1.33 -2.77
N VAL A 46 4.41 -0.77 -1.57
CA VAL A 46 4.81 0.63 -1.37
C VAL A 46 6.25 0.85 -1.81
N ALA A 47 7.15 -0.07 -1.46
CA ALA A 47 8.55 0.03 -1.86
C ALA A 47 8.69 0.03 -3.39
N LEU A 48 7.94 -0.84 -4.07
CA LEU A 48 7.96 -0.90 -5.53
C LEU A 48 7.37 0.37 -6.16
N LEU A 49 6.32 0.92 -5.56
CA LEU A 49 5.72 2.15 -6.06
C LEU A 49 6.69 3.32 -5.96
N ILE A 50 7.39 3.44 -4.83
CA ILE A 50 8.38 4.50 -4.63
C ILE A 50 9.48 4.38 -5.68
N GLU A 51 9.98 3.18 -5.88
CA GLU A 51 11.02 2.92 -6.87
C GLU A 51 10.55 3.25 -8.29
N SER A 52 9.34 2.83 -8.63
CA SER A 52 8.76 3.08 -9.94
C SER A 52 8.60 4.58 -10.22
N TYR A 53 8.11 5.34 -9.23
CA TYR A 53 7.97 6.79 -9.36
C TYR A 53 9.32 7.44 -9.56
N ALA A 54 10.34 7.01 -8.82
CA ALA A 54 11.69 7.54 -8.94
C ALA A 54 12.26 7.30 -10.35
N GLN A 55 12.07 6.09 -10.89
CA GLN A 55 12.55 5.74 -12.21
C GLN A 55 11.86 6.54 -13.31
N GLU A 56 10.59 6.85 -13.12
CA GLU A 56 9.81 7.62 -14.10
C GLU A 56 9.98 9.12 -13.93
N GLY A 57 10.68 9.56 -12.90
CA GLY A 57 10.83 10.98 -12.61
C GLY A 57 9.54 11.63 -12.14
N ARG A 58 8.59 10.86 -11.62
CA ARG A 58 7.31 11.37 -11.14
C ARG A 58 7.44 11.81 -9.69
N PRO A 59 6.83 12.92 -9.31
CA PRO A 59 6.85 13.34 -7.90
C PRO A 59 6.02 12.37 -7.06
N LEU A 60 6.54 12.01 -5.88
CA LEU A 60 5.81 11.16 -4.95
C LEU A 60 4.68 11.95 -4.29
N PRO A 61 3.54 11.30 -4.03
CA PRO A 61 2.46 11.98 -3.30
C PRO A 61 2.86 12.25 -1.86
N GLN A 62 2.19 13.22 -1.24
CA GLN A 62 2.40 13.54 0.17
C GLN A 62 1.72 12.48 1.02
N PRO A 63 2.41 11.92 2.02
CA PRO A 63 1.77 11.00 2.94
C PRO A 63 0.67 11.68 3.74
N ALA A 64 -0.45 10.98 3.92
CA ALA A 64 -1.50 11.44 4.82
C ALA A 64 -1.02 11.36 6.25
N GLN A 65 -1.47 12.30 7.08
CA GLN A 65 -1.06 12.33 8.49
C GLN A 65 -2.29 12.31 9.39
N TYR A 66 -2.15 11.60 10.48
CA TYR A 66 -3.16 11.57 11.52
C TYR A 66 -3.09 12.88 12.32
N ARG A 67 -4.27 13.43 12.62
CA ARG A 67 -4.38 14.66 13.40
C ARG A 67 -5.15 14.44 14.68
#